data_137bd39aa02f3272109e53a904f8f8eb
#
_entry.id   137bd39aa02f3272109e53a904f8f8eb
#
_cell.length_a   1.000
_cell.length_b   1.000
_cell.length_c   1.000
_cell.angle_alpha   90.00
_cell.angle_beta   90.00
_cell.angle_gamma   90.00
#
_symmetry.space_group_name_H-M   'P 1'
#
loop_
_entity.id
_entity.type
_entity.pdbx_description
1 polymer ?
#
loop_
_entity_poly.entity_id
_entity_poly.type
_entity_poly.pdbx_seq_one_letter_code
_entity_poly.pdbx_strand_id
1 'polypeptide(L)'
;MDFGYYLKQLRVAEGLTQSGLVARLNLSDQELQHLDSVTISRWERGITKPSISKSIKVLRVLTNDLTPYLTNLEYDESDDLLREIAKERFHSSESMLTSASYMERLQEGLQKSYKIVDFSCKTRSVSAELRNFLSNVNFDDTKISDIDVIEYQNSGKLFAKKIIDSTSNHMVGHSISFIFDQKEIKSHFCSPYKTIPYSASKKYNEVDKFAICIVSRFAMFESVYWILNKLVPEYISLRGNIHDVYFYVFDKWSVGYMAHLEAELVAYDELDSNGVIKVGKSRYRNGLYRVDSAKFLSKQEIYKLI
;
A
#
# COMPACT_ATOMS: atom_id res chain seq x y z
N MET A 1 12.50 18.30 -3.96
CA MET A 1 13.43 19.03 -3.04
C MET A 1 14.57 18.09 -2.68
N ASP A 2 15.84 18.55 -2.75
CA ASP A 2 17.00 17.69 -2.39
C ASP A 2 16.91 17.23 -0.93
N PHE A 3 17.30 15.97 -0.65
CA PHE A 3 17.23 15.36 0.68
C PHE A 3 17.94 16.19 1.75
N GLY A 4 19.19 16.60 1.49
CA GLY A 4 19.98 17.30 2.51
C GLY A 4 19.42 18.67 2.85
N TYR A 5 18.91 19.39 1.86
CA TYR A 5 18.25 20.67 2.06
C TYR A 5 16.96 20.50 2.88
N TYR A 6 16.13 19.52 2.55
CA TYR A 6 14.88 19.26 3.27
C TYR A 6 15.13 18.79 4.70
N LEU A 7 16.11 17.89 4.91
CA LEU A 7 16.53 17.46 6.24
C LEU A 7 16.94 18.64 7.12
N LYS A 8 17.76 19.55 6.56
CA LYS A 8 18.21 20.75 7.28
C LYS A 8 17.04 21.66 7.64
N GLN A 9 16.10 21.89 6.72
CA GLN A 9 14.91 22.70 7.00
C GLN A 9 14.09 22.10 8.16
N LEU A 10 13.78 20.81 8.13
CA LEU A 10 13.02 20.14 9.17
C LEU A 10 13.74 20.19 10.51
N ARG A 11 15.06 19.90 10.53
CA ARG A 11 15.85 19.94 11.76
C ARG A 11 15.86 21.34 12.39
N VAL A 12 16.02 22.39 11.58
CA VAL A 12 16.03 23.77 12.07
C VAL A 12 14.65 24.19 12.57
N ALA A 13 13.58 23.78 11.88
CA ALA A 13 12.21 24.05 12.30
C ALA A 13 11.89 23.43 13.68
N GLU A 14 12.46 22.23 13.95
CA GLU A 14 12.37 21.56 15.26
C GLU A 14 13.34 22.12 16.33
N GLY A 15 14.14 23.15 16.00
CA GLY A 15 15.13 23.74 16.91
C GLY A 15 16.30 22.82 17.26
N LEU A 16 16.54 21.75 16.50
CA LEU A 16 17.54 20.74 16.79
C LEU A 16 18.93 21.13 16.25
N THR A 17 19.98 20.88 17.06
CA THR A 17 21.36 20.81 16.56
C THR A 17 21.57 19.52 15.75
N GLN A 18 22.67 19.42 14.98
CA GLN A 18 23.02 18.16 14.28
C GLN A 18 23.21 17.01 15.28
N SER A 19 23.84 17.26 16.43
CA SER A 19 23.98 16.26 17.49
C SER A 19 22.66 15.89 18.16
N GLY A 20 21.75 16.86 18.35
CA GLY A 20 20.40 16.60 18.85
C GLY A 20 19.58 15.75 17.90
N LEU A 21 19.70 15.99 16.57
CA LEU A 21 19.07 15.14 15.57
C LEU A 21 19.63 13.72 15.63
N VAL A 22 20.96 13.54 15.72
CA VAL A 22 21.59 12.22 15.85
C VAL A 22 21.03 11.45 17.04
N ALA A 23 20.93 12.07 18.20
CA ALA A 23 20.38 11.43 19.40
C ALA A 23 18.93 10.95 19.16
N ARG A 24 18.10 11.77 18.51
CA ARG A 24 16.71 11.42 18.17
C ARG A 24 16.64 10.27 17.17
N LEU A 25 17.47 10.28 16.13
CA LEU A 25 17.54 9.24 15.10
C LEU A 25 17.99 7.89 15.69
N ASN A 26 19.04 7.90 16.52
CA ASN A 26 19.58 6.69 17.14
C ASN A 26 18.57 5.98 18.06
N LEU A 27 17.61 6.72 18.62
CA LEU A 27 16.53 6.17 19.46
C LEU A 27 15.31 5.71 18.67
N SER A 28 15.17 6.13 17.41
CA SER A 28 13.92 5.94 16.64
C SER A 28 13.88 4.61 15.87
N ASP A 29 15.02 4.19 15.30
CA ASP A 29 15.12 3.02 14.43
C ASP A 29 16.49 2.35 14.56
N GLN A 30 16.51 1.00 14.61
CA GLN A 30 17.72 0.22 14.74
C GLN A 30 18.73 0.46 13.60
N GLU A 31 18.27 0.69 12.38
CA GLU A 31 19.13 0.98 11.23
C GLU A 31 19.77 2.37 11.28
N LEU A 32 19.29 3.24 12.18
CA LEU A 32 19.81 4.59 12.36
C LEU A 32 20.74 4.74 13.58
N GLN A 33 20.94 3.67 14.40
CA GLN A 33 21.65 3.71 15.67
C GLN A 33 23.14 4.10 15.59
N HIS A 34 23.75 4.02 14.42
CA HIS A 34 25.18 4.31 14.22
C HIS A 34 25.44 5.62 13.45
N LEU A 35 24.42 6.48 13.35
CA LEU A 35 24.59 7.80 12.74
C LEU A 35 25.36 8.72 13.70
N ASP A 36 26.18 9.58 13.11
CA ASP A 36 26.93 10.62 13.81
C ASP A 36 26.67 12.03 13.20
N SER A 37 27.11 13.07 13.90
CA SER A 37 26.92 14.44 13.46
C SER A 37 27.71 14.79 12.18
N VAL A 38 28.81 14.09 11.93
CA VAL A 38 29.61 14.26 10.70
C VAL A 38 28.82 13.76 9.50
N THR A 39 28.15 12.62 9.63
CA THR A 39 27.28 12.05 8.60
C THR A 39 26.11 13.00 8.30
N ILE A 40 25.41 13.49 9.34
CA ILE A 40 24.33 14.48 9.16
C ILE A 40 24.84 15.74 8.47
N SER A 41 26.00 16.28 8.90
CA SER A 41 26.60 17.44 8.27
C SER A 41 26.93 17.23 6.80
N ARG A 42 27.45 16.04 6.42
CA ARG A 42 27.71 15.68 5.01
C ARG A 42 26.44 15.59 4.19
N TRP A 43 25.38 15.02 4.75
CA TRP A 43 24.07 14.93 4.09
C TRP A 43 23.47 16.32 3.86
N GLU A 44 23.44 17.19 4.88
CA GLU A 44 22.89 18.53 4.78
C GLU A 44 23.65 19.43 3.77
N ARG A 45 24.94 19.12 3.52
CA ARG A 45 25.75 19.82 2.52
C ARG A 45 25.73 19.17 1.14
N GLY A 46 25.00 18.04 0.99
CA GLY A 46 24.94 17.31 -0.27
C GLY A 46 26.23 16.58 -0.68
N ILE A 47 27.21 16.42 0.25
CA ILE A 47 28.51 15.75 -0.02
C ILE A 47 28.28 14.24 -0.20
N THR A 48 27.39 13.65 0.59
CA THR A 48 26.97 12.26 0.47
C THR A 48 25.44 12.21 0.58
N LYS A 49 24.84 11.18 -0.02
CA LYS A 49 23.40 10.93 0.06
C LYS A 49 23.15 9.53 0.60
N PRO A 50 22.21 9.34 1.54
CA PRO A 50 21.78 8.00 1.93
C PRO A 50 20.94 7.36 0.80
N SER A 51 20.69 6.05 0.89
CA SER A 51 19.70 5.41 0.01
C SER A 51 18.31 6.05 0.20
N ILE A 52 17.44 5.97 -0.79
CA ILE A 52 16.07 6.54 -0.73
C ILE A 52 15.33 5.98 0.49
N SER A 53 15.38 4.66 0.72
CA SER A 53 14.75 4.04 1.89
C SER A 53 15.28 4.62 3.21
N LYS A 54 16.60 4.79 3.34
CA LYS A 54 17.21 5.40 4.54
C LYS A 54 16.84 6.87 4.68
N SER A 55 16.76 7.62 3.57
CA SER A 55 16.28 9.01 3.55
C SER A 55 14.87 9.12 4.14
N ILE A 56 13.95 8.24 3.68
CA ILE A 56 12.58 8.18 4.19
C ILE A 56 12.55 7.88 5.69
N LYS A 57 13.36 6.90 6.17
CA LYS A 57 13.46 6.58 7.60
C LYS A 57 13.97 7.75 8.45
N VAL A 58 14.90 8.53 7.94
CA VAL A 58 15.41 9.73 8.60
C VAL A 58 14.35 10.83 8.63
N LEU A 59 13.72 11.12 7.49
CA LEU A 59 12.74 12.21 7.39
C LEU A 59 11.51 11.97 8.27
N ARG A 60 11.01 10.72 8.34
CA ARG A 60 9.81 10.39 9.15
C ARG A 60 9.97 10.65 10.65
N VAL A 61 11.21 10.76 11.15
CA VAL A 61 11.48 11.12 12.55
C VAL A 61 11.15 12.61 12.82
N LEU A 62 11.13 13.44 11.77
CA LEU A 62 10.91 14.87 11.84
C LEU A 62 9.57 15.31 11.24
N THR A 63 8.99 14.54 10.34
CA THR A 63 7.75 14.90 9.64
C THR A 63 6.91 13.68 9.27
N ASN A 64 5.59 13.87 9.25
CA ASN A 64 4.66 12.90 8.66
C ASN A 64 4.50 13.10 7.15
N ASP A 65 4.81 14.28 6.62
CA ASP A 65 4.71 14.58 5.19
C ASP A 65 6.04 14.31 4.48
N LEU A 66 6.09 13.21 3.73
CA LEU A 66 7.23 12.80 2.92
C LEU A 66 7.12 13.27 1.46
N THR A 67 5.95 13.83 1.07
CA THR A 67 5.66 14.26 -0.30
C THR A 67 6.71 15.22 -0.87
N PRO A 68 7.18 16.27 -0.13
CA PRO A 68 8.17 17.21 -0.66
C PRO A 68 9.50 16.56 -1.06
N TYR A 69 9.83 15.41 -0.49
CA TYR A 69 11.01 14.64 -0.87
C TYR A 69 10.71 13.69 -2.03
N LEU A 70 9.64 12.90 -1.93
CA LEU A 70 9.33 11.82 -2.87
C LEU A 70 9.00 12.33 -4.28
N THR A 71 8.23 13.41 -4.40
CA THR A 71 7.86 14.02 -5.69
C THR A 71 9.02 14.63 -6.47
N ASN A 72 10.19 14.79 -5.85
CA ASN A 72 11.37 15.34 -6.48
C ASN A 72 12.46 14.30 -6.78
N LEU A 73 12.16 13.01 -6.57
CA LEU A 73 13.07 11.93 -6.96
C LEU A 73 13.05 11.75 -8.48
N GLU A 74 14.25 11.64 -9.06
CA GLU A 74 14.40 11.27 -10.46
C GLU A 74 14.07 9.79 -10.66
N TYR A 75 13.48 9.44 -11.79
CA TYR A 75 13.15 8.07 -12.17
C TYR A 75 13.47 7.80 -13.64
N ASP A 76 13.78 6.53 -13.93
CA ASP A 76 13.98 6.03 -15.29
C ASP A 76 12.69 5.33 -15.76
N GLU A 77 12.16 5.73 -16.91
CA GLU A 77 10.92 5.14 -17.46
C GLU A 77 11.13 3.73 -18.03
N SER A 78 12.38 3.31 -18.22
CA SER A 78 12.70 2.03 -18.86
C SER A 78 12.44 0.79 -17.99
N ASP A 79 12.46 0.95 -16.66
CA ASP A 79 12.30 -0.15 -15.69
C ASP A 79 11.02 0.00 -14.89
N ASP A 80 9.89 -0.51 -15.42
CA ASP A 80 8.57 -0.39 -14.83
C ASP A 80 7.86 -1.74 -14.71
N LEU A 81 8.16 -2.45 -13.61
CA LEU A 81 7.55 -3.75 -13.33
C LEU A 81 6.01 -3.66 -13.19
N LEU A 82 5.47 -2.55 -12.65
CA LEU A 82 4.01 -2.38 -12.59
C LEU A 82 3.39 -2.33 -13.99
N ARG A 83 4.10 -1.78 -14.97
CA ARG A 83 3.64 -1.75 -16.36
C ARG A 83 3.65 -3.15 -16.99
N GLU A 84 4.65 -3.98 -16.68
CA GLU A 84 4.66 -5.37 -17.12
C GLU A 84 3.51 -6.18 -16.51
N ILE A 85 3.29 -6.03 -15.20
CA ILE A 85 2.15 -6.66 -14.51
C ILE A 85 0.82 -6.20 -15.11
N ALA A 86 0.66 -4.89 -15.41
CA ALA A 86 -0.54 -4.39 -16.04
C ALA A 86 -0.77 -5.00 -17.42
N LYS A 87 0.28 -5.10 -18.25
CA LYS A 87 0.19 -5.75 -19.56
C LYS A 87 -0.25 -7.21 -19.45
N GLU A 88 0.39 -7.99 -18.59
CA GLU A 88 0.00 -9.39 -18.37
C GLU A 88 -1.44 -9.52 -17.87
N ARG A 89 -1.84 -8.67 -16.94
CA ARG A 89 -3.16 -8.71 -16.32
C ARG A 89 -4.29 -8.28 -17.25
N PHE A 90 -4.09 -7.25 -18.08
CA PHE A 90 -5.17 -6.66 -18.87
C PHE A 90 -5.13 -6.99 -20.37
N HIS A 91 -3.99 -7.50 -20.89
CA HIS A 91 -3.81 -7.79 -22.30
C HIS A 91 -3.55 -9.28 -22.60
N SER A 92 -3.56 -10.16 -21.59
CA SER A 92 -3.49 -11.61 -21.82
C SER A 92 -4.84 -12.14 -22.31
N SER A 93 -4.82 -13.17 -23.14
CA SER A 93 -6.04 -13.81 -23.68
C SER A 93 -6.97 -14.35 -22.55
N GLU A 94 -6.38 -14.83 -21.44
CA GLU A 94 -7.10 -15.34 -20.27
C GLU A 94 -7.83 -14.20 -19.52
N SER A 95 -7.22 -13.04 -19.45
CA SER A 95 -7.80 -11.85 -18.84
C SER A 95 -8.92 -11.25 -19.72
N MET A 96 -8.76 -11.27 -21.05
CA MET A 96 -9.80 -10.82 -21.98
C MET A 96 -11.07 -11.65 -21.86
N LEU A 97 -10.97 -12.97 -21.72
CA LEU A 97 -12.13 -13.86 -21.52
C LEU A 97 -12.84 -13.59 -20.18
N THR A 98 -12.10 -13.33 -19.12
CA THR A 98 -12.68 -12.99 -17.81
C THR A 98 -13.34 -11.61 -17.84
N SER A 99 -12.76 -10.65 -18.53
CA SER A 99 -13.32 -9.30 -18.69
C SER A 99 -14.52 -9.26 -19.64
N ALA A 100 -14.55 -10.10 -20.67
CA ALA A 100 -15.64 -10.17 -21.66
C ALA A 100 -16.99 -10.48 -21.03
N SER A 101 -17.06 -11.34 -20.00
CA SER A 101 -18.28 -11.63 -19.27
C SER A 101 -18.84 -10.41 -18.51
N TYR A 102 -18.02 -9.41 -18.23
CA TYR A 102 -18.42 -8.14 -17.63
C TYR A 102 -18.66 -7.03 -18.65
N MET A 103 -18.03 -7.11 -19.83
CA MET A 103 -18.07 -6.07 -20.86
C MET A 103 -19.39 -5.96 -21.62
N GLU A 104 -20.25 -6.96 -21.60
CA GLU A 104 -21.57 -6.92 -22.28
C GLU A 104 -22.47 -5.75 -21.85
N ARG A 105 -22.12 -5.06 -20.73
CA ARG A 105 -22.89 -3.94 -20.20
C ARG A 105 -22.22 -2.58 -20.32
N LEU A 106 -20.99 -2.50 -20.79
CA LEU A 106 -20.24 -1.25 -20.90
C LEU A 106 -19.94 -0.97 -22.38
N GLN A 107 -20.64 0.00 -22.96
CA GLN A 107 -20.41 0.43 -24.34
C GLN A 107 -18.96 0.86 -24.54
N GLU A 108 -18.26 0.21 -25.48
CA GLU A 108 -16.95 0.65 -25.97
C GLU A 108 -17.11 1.99 -26.71
N GLY A 109 -16.21 2.94 -26.44
CA GLY A 109 -15.99 4.09 -27.32
C GLY A 109 -16.16 5.48 -26.75
N LEU A 110 -16.59 5.66 -25.49
CA LEU A 110 -16.63 6.98 -24.85
C LEU A 110 -15.37 7.22 -24.00
N GLN A 111 -14.88 8.44 -24.01
CA GLN A 111 -13.79 8.89 -23.13
C GLN A 111 -14.19 8.62 -21.69
N LYS A 112 -13.66 7.53 -21.11
CA LYS A 112 -14.04 7.09 -19.77
C LYS A 112 -13.52 8.09 -18.74
N SER A 113 -14.41 8.72 -18.00
CA SER A 113 -14.06 9.52 -16.82
C SER A 113 -14.43 8.77 -15.55
N TYR A 114 -13.55 8.82 -14.55
CA TYR A 114 -13.73 8.11 -13.30
C TYR A 114 -13.80 9.07 -12.12
N LYS A 115 -14.64 8.73 -11.14
CA LYS A 115 -14.70 9.44 -9.85
C LYS A 115 -14.16 8.54 -8.76
N ILE A 116 -13.25 9.08 -7.94
CA ILE A 116 -12.76 8.44 -6.73
C ILE A 116 -13.64 8.92 -5.58
N VAL A 117 -14.32 8.00 -4.92
CA VAL A 117 -15.23 8.33 -3.82
C VAL A 117 -15.03 7.38 -2.64
N ASP A 118 -15.43 7.85 -1.46
CA ASP A 118 -15.49 7.02 -0.27
C ASP A 118 -16.68 6.06 -0.34
N PHE A 119 -16.62 4.97 0.41
CA PHE A 119 -17.79 4.17 0.68
C PHE A 119 -18.74 4.98 1.57
N SER A 120 -20.01 5.15 1.18
CA SER A 120 -20.96 6.01 1.89
C SER A 120 -22.29 5.34 2.15
N CYS A 121 -22.94 5.75 3.26
CA CYS A 121 -24.22 5.19 3.73
C CYS A 121 -25.42 5.41 2.81
N LYS A 122 -25.33 6.27 1.80
CA LYS A 122 -26.47 6.58 0.93
C LYS A 122 -26.90 5.44 0.02
N THR A 123 -26.08 4.41 -0.08
CA THR A 123 -26.41 3.18 -0.78
C THR A 123 -26.42 2.03 0.23
N ARG A 124 -27.61 1.58 0.66
CA ARG A 124 -27.80 0.28 1.36
C ARG A 124 -27.16 -0.90 0.60
N SER A 125 -26.55 -0.64 -0.53
CA SER A 125 -26.00 -1.59 -1.47
C SER A 125 -24.48 -1.79 -1.39
N VAL A 126 -23.71 -1.08 -0.55
CA VAL A 126 -22.24 -1.22 -0.54
C VAL A 126 -21.82 -2.65 -0.21
N SER A 127 -22.43 -3.27 0.80
CA SER A 127 -22.18 -4.68 1.08
C SER A 127 -22.75 -5.60 0.00
N ALA A 128 -23.84 -5.21 -0.67
CA ALA A 128 -24.40 -5.95 -1.79
C ALA A 128 -23.58 -5.74 -3.07
N GLU A 129 -23.09 -4.53 -3.35
CA GLU A 129 -22.16 -4.26 -4.46
C GLU A 129 -20.86 -5.03 -4.29
N LEU A 130 -20.26 -5.01 -3.10
CA LEU A 130 -19.06 -5.81 -2.78
C LEU A 130 -19.34 -7.31 -2.84
N ARG A 131 -20.45 -7.79 -2.28
CA ARG A 131 -20.84 -9.22 -2.35
C ARG A 131 -21.08 -9.65 -3.78
N ASN A 132 -21.85 -8.92 -4.56
CA ASN A 132 -22.08 -9.21 -5.97
C ASN A 132 -20.78 -9.19 -6.76
N PHE A 133 -19.90 -8.25 -6.47
CA PHE A 133 -18.60 -8.14 -7.09
C PHE A 133 -17.71 -9.33 -6.70
N LEU A 134 -17.55 -9.62 -5.42
CA LEU A 134 -16.71 -10.71 -4.90
C LEU A 134 -17.24 -12.09 -5.35
N SER A 135 -18.55 -12.31 -5.36
CA SER A 135 -19.17 -13.56 -5.83
C SER A 135 -18.93 -13.79 -7.32
N ASN A 136 -18.94 -12.73 -8.13
CA ASN A 136 -18.73 -12.82 -9.57
C ASN A 136 -17.28 -13.10 -9.97
N VAL A 137 -16.30 -12.77 -9.11
CA VAL A 137 -14.86 -13.06 -9.35
C VAL A 137 -14.37 -14.31 -8.62
N ASN A 138 -15.28 -15.15 -8.10
CA ASN A 138 -14.96 -16.33 -7.27
C ASN A 138 -14.06 -16.01 -6.07
N PHE A 139 -14.15 -14.78 -5.58
CA PHE A 139 -13.40 -14.32 -4.43
C PHE A 139 -14.24 -14.60 -3.18
N ASP A 140 -14.04 -15.77 -2.60
CA ASP A 140 -14.72 -16.16 -1.36
C ASP A 140 -14.01 -15.56 -0.15
N ASP A 141 -14.06 -14.22 -0.04
CA ASP A 141 -13.71 -13.55 1.20
C ASP A 141 -14.99 -13.15 1.96
N THR A 142 -15.66 -14.18 2.47
CA THR A 142 -16.83 -14.04 3.36
C THR A 142 -16.55 -13.11 4.54
N LYS A 143 -15.28 -12.96 4.94
CA LYS A 143 -14.86 -12.15 6.08
C LYS A 143 -14.95 -10.64 5.83
N ILE A 144 -14.69 -10.17 4.60
CA ILE A 144 -14.87 -8.74 4.25
C ILE A 144 -16.35 -8.41 4.09
N SER A 145 -17.18 -9.35 3.61
CA SER A 145 -18.62 -9.14 3.46
C SER A 145 -19.35 -8.91 4.78
N ASP A 146 -18.78 -9.39 5.88
CA ASP A 146 -19.36 -9.29 7.23
C ASP A 146 -18.92 -8.03 7.98
N ILE A 147 -17.99 -7.25 7.41
CA ILE A 147 -17.49 -6.01 8.01
C ILE A 147 -18.34 -4.83 7.57
N ASP A 148 -18.74 -3.99 8.51
CA ASP A 148 -19.30 -2.69 8.21
C ASP A 148 -18.19 -1.71 7.77
N VAL A 149 -17.85 -1.78 6.47
CA VAL A 149 -16.81 -0.93 5.84
C VAL A 149 -17.06 0.55 6.12
N ILE A 150 -18.33 0.96 6.20
CA ILE A 150 -18.72 2.36 6.39
C ILE A 150 -18.44 2.79 7.83
N GLU A 151 -18.78 1.97 8.81
CA GLU A 151 -18.50 2.25 10.22
C GLU A 151 -16.98 2.36 10.46
N TYR A 152 -16.20 1.41 9.94
CA TYR A 152 -14.75 1.42 10.07
C TYR A 152 -14.09 2.62 9.37
N GLN A 153 -14.60 3.02 8.20
CA GLN A 153 -14.11 4.21 7.49
C GLN A 153 -14.45 5.50 8.25
N ASN A 154 -15.69 5.64 8.73
CA ASN A 154 -16.12 6.82 9.50
C ASN A 154 -15.39 6.95 10.83
N SER A 155 -15.04 5.83 11.46
CA SER A 155 -14.21 5.81 12.68
C SER A 155 -12.71 6.04 12.41
N GLY A 156 -12.27 6.14 11.14
CA GLY A 156 -10.87 6.35 10.77
C GLY A 156 -9.97 5.13 10.94
N LYS A 157 -10.53 3.93 11.09
CA LYS A 157 -9.82 2.65 11.22
C LYS A 157 -9.52 1.98 9.88
N LEU A 158 -10.08 2.52 8.81
CA LEU A 158 -10.04 1.99 7.47
C LEU A 158 -9.78 3.12 6.47
N PHE A 159 -8.87 2.89 5.53
CA PHE A 159 -8.72 3.67 4.31
C PHE A 159 -9.31 2.87 3.15
N ALA A 160 -10.44 3.32 2.63
CA ALA A 160 -11.11 2.68 1.51
C ALA A 160 -11.56 3.69 0.47
N LYS A 161 -11.44 3.31 -0.79
CA LYS A 161 -11.90 4.09 -1.94
C LYS A 161 -12.56 3.17 -2.95
N LYS A 162 -13.63 3.66 -3.58
CA LYS A 162 -14.21 3.05 -4.77
C LYS A 162 -14.07 3.97 -5.97
N ILE A 163 -13.88 3.37 -7.12
CA ILE A 163 -13.80 4.05 -8.41
C ILE A 163 -15.10 3.81 -9.14
N ILE A 164 -15.75 4.88 -9.54
CA ILE A 164 -17.03 4.86 -10.23
C ILE A 164 -16.83 5.41 -11.65
N ASP A 165 -17.32 4.70 -12.65
CA ASP A 165 -17.47 5.23 -14.00
C ASP A 165 -18.50 6.36 -14.00
N SER A 166 -18.10 7.55 -14.46
CA SER A 166 -18.95 8.75 -14.37
C SER A 166 -20.18 8.69 -15.29
N THR A 167 -20.14 7.85 -16.32
CA THR A 167 -21.23 7.71 -17.30
C THR A 167 -22.28 6.72 -16.84
N SER A 168 -21.83 5.51 -16.45
CA SER A 168 -22.73 4.43 -16.03
C SER A 168 -23.08 4.45 -14.55
N ASN A 169 -22.33 5.21 -13.74
CA ASN A 169 -22.40 5.24 -12.27
C ASN A 169 -22.16 3.87 -11.62
N HIS A 170 -21.52 2.93 -12.34
CA HIS A 170 -21.15 1.62 -11.81
C HIS A 170 -19.77 1.65 -11.17
N MET A 171 -19.57 0.84 -10.11
CA MET A 171 -18.27 0.62 -9.51
C MET A 171 -17.40 -0.21 -10.47
N VAL A 172 -16.25 0.32 -10.83
CA VAL A 172 -15.26 -0.31 -11.74
C VAL A 172 -13.95 -0.66 -11.04
N GLY A 173 -13.84 -0.33 -9.77
CA GLY A 173 -12.71 -0.69 -8.94
C GLY A 173 -12.87 -0.26 -7.49
N HIS A 174 -12.07 -0.88 -6.62
CA HIS A 174 -12.01 -0.52 -5.21
C HIS A 174 -10.66 -0.86 -4.58
N SER A 175 -10.36 -0.21 -3.47
CA SER A 175 -9.26 -0.56 -2.56
C SER A 175 -9.75 -0.42 -1.12
N ILE A 176 -9.50 -1.45 -0.30
CA ILE A 176 -9.86 -1.49 1.11
C ILE A 176 -8.60 -1.85 1.91
N SER A 177 -8.23 -0.97 2.84
CA SER A 177 -7.02 -1.10 3.64
C SER A 177 -7.30 -0.75 5.09
N PHE A 178 -7.01 -1.67 6.01
CA PHE A 178 -7.16 -1.46 7.45
C PHE A 178 -5.89 -0.89 8.06
N ILE A 179 -6.06 -0.12 9.13
CA ILE A 179 -4.97 0.53 9.88
C ILE A 179 -4.84 -0.17 11.22
N PHE A 180 -3.62 -0.54 11.59
CA PHE A 180 -3.32 -1.28 12.82
C PHE A 180 -2.18 -0.62 13.59
N ASP A 181 -2.08 -0.92 14.88
CA ASP A 181 -0.83 -0.77 15.62
C ASP A 181 0.23 -1.71 15.05
N GLN A 182 1.43 -1.18 14.78
CA GLN A 182 2.51 -1.95 14.15
C GLN A 182 2.97 -3.13 15.01
N LYS A 183 3.06 -2.97 16.33
CA LYS A 183 3.52 -4.03 17.24
C LYS A 183 2.44 -5.09 17.41
N GLU A 184 1.18 -4.66 17.56
CA GLU A 184 0.05 -5.56 17.75
C GLU A 184 -0.12 -6.47 16.53
N ILE A 185 -0.11 -5.93 15.30
CA ILE A 185 -0.25 -6.72 14.09
C ILE A 185 0.93 -7.67 13.86
N LYS A 186 2.16 -7.26 14.17
CA LYS A 186 3.34 -8.14 14.10
C LYS A 186 3.22 -9.32 15.05
N SER A 187 2.78 -9.09 16.29
CA SER A 187 2.61 -10.17 17.27
C SER A 187 1.52 -11.16 16.88
N HIS A 188 0.47 -10.67 16.18
CA HIS A 188 -0.60 -11.50 15.69
C HIS A 188 -0.15 -12.52 14.64
N PHE A 189 0.79 -12.17 13.78
CA PHE A 189 1.32 -13.02 12.71
C PHE A 189 2.62 -13.76 13.08
N CYS A 190 2.76 -14.19 14.34
CA CYS A 190 3.90 -15.02 14.77
C CYS A 190 3.88 -16.47 14.23
N SER A 191 2.75 -16.94 13.71
CA SER A 191 2.56 -18.30 13.22
C SER A 191 1.73 -18.28 11.92
N PRO A 192 1.94 -19.23 11.02
CA PRO A 192 1.07 -19.38 9.84
C PRO A 192 -0.40 -19.67 10.23
N TYR A 193 -1.29 -19.64 9.26
CA TYR A 193 -2.74 -19.87 9.43
C TYR A 193 -3.47 -18.83 10.32
N LYS A 194 -3.06 -17.60 10.28
CA LYS A 194 -3.76 -16.52 10.97
C LYS A 194 -4.68 -15.75 10.02
N THR A 195 -5.86 -15.43 10.53
CA THR A 195 -6.77 -14.49 9.87
C THR A 195 -6.42 -13.06 10.27
N ILE A 196 -6.71 -12.11 9.37
CA ILE A 196 -6.49 -10.69 9.65
C ILE A 196 -7.43 -10.27 10.79
N PRO A 197 -6.89 -9.69 11.89
CA PRO A 197 -7.70 -9.32 13.06
C PRO A 197 -8.38 -7.96 12.84
N TYR A 198 -9.37 -7.88 11.96
CA TYR A 198 -10.03 -6.60 11.62
C TYR A 198 -10.52 -5.81 12.84
N SER A 199 -11.00 -6.51 13.86
CA SER A 199 -11.46 -5.88 15.11
C SER A 199 -10.35 -5.15 15.89
N ALA A 200 -9.08 -5.52 15.67
CA ALA A 200 -7.92 -4.86 16.27
C ALA A 200 -7.47 -3.60 15.52
N SER A 201 -8.17 -3.21 14.44
CA SER A 201 -7.84 -2.00 13.69
C SER A 201 -7.95 -0.75 14.57
N LYS A 202 -7.04 0.21 14.37
CA LYS A 202 -6.90 1.44 15.15
C LYS A 202 -7.25 2.66 14.28
N LYS A 203 -7.74 3.68 14.93
CA LYS A 203 -7.84 5.00 14.29
C LYS A 203 -6.45 5.59 14.13
N TYR A 204 -6.18 6.19 12.96
CA TYR A 204 -4.93 6.90 12.72
C TYR A 204 -4.72 7.98 13.80
N ASN A 205 -3.52 8.08 14.35
CA ASN A 205 -3.07 8.91 15.48
C ASN A 205 -3.42 8.40 16.90
N GLU A 206 -3.96 7.19 17.05
CA GLU A 206 -4.13 6.59 18.40
C GLU A 206 -2.86 5.91 18.93
N VAL A 207 -1.89 5.63 18.06
CA VAL A 207 -0.61 5.00 18.41
C VAL A 207 0.55 5.69 17.68
N ASP A 208 1.79 5.42 18.12
CA ASP A 208 2.99 6.08 17.56
C ASP A 208 3.41 5.53 16.19
N LYS A 209 3.23 4.21 15.99
CA LYS A 209 3.65 3.51 14.77
C LYS A 209 2.52 2.64 14.25
N PHE A 210 2.22 2.84 12.98
CA PHE A 210 1.13 2.16 12.30
C PHE A 210 1.63 1.15 11.27
N ALA A 211 0.74 0.22 10.95
CA ALA A 211 0.79 -0.60 9.76
C ALA A 211 -0.51 -0.42 8.97
N ILE A 212 -0.42 -0.47 7.64
CA ILE A 212 -1.57 -0.53 6.75
C ILE A 212 -1.63 -1.92 6.11
N CYS A 213 -2.80 -2.55 6.12
CA CYS A 213 -3.04 -3.84 5.51
C CYS A 213 -4.02 -3.71 4.35
N ILE A 214 -3.55 -3.95 3.13
CA ILE A 214 -4.35 -3.94 1.91
C ILE A 214 -5.02 -5.30 1.79
N VAL A 215 -6.31 -5.36 2.08
CA VAL A 215 -7.06 -6.62 2.19
C VAL A 215 -7.88 -6.95 0.96
N SER A 216 -8.33 -5.91 0.23
CA SER A 216 -9.06 -6.10 -1.02
C SER A 216 -8.75 -4.98 -1.99
N ARG A 217 -8.43 -5.35 -3.21
CA ARG A 217 -8.10 -4.42 -4.27
C ARG A 217 -8.44 -5.02 -5.62
N PHE A 218 -9.27 -4.33 -6.35
CA PHE A 218 -9.69 -4.76 -7.69
C PHE A 218 -9.79 -3.58 -8.65
N ALA A 219 -9.37 -3.83 -9.89
CA ALA A 219 -9.53 -2.93 -11.01
C ALA A 219 -10.12 -3.70 -12.20
N MET A 220 -11.21 -3.20 -12.77
CA MET A 220 -11.81 -3.77 -13.97
C MET A 220 -11.02 -3.43 -15.24
N PHE A 221 -10.37 -2.25 -15.26
CA PHE A 221 -9.63 -1.73 -16.41
C PHE A 221 -8.22 -1.30 -16.02
N GLU A 222 -7.30 -1.29 -16.98
CA GLU A 222 -5.92 -0.84 -16.74
C GLU A 222 -5.88 0.62 -16.23
N SER A 223 -6.70 1.51 -16.78
CA SER A 223 -6.80 2.89 -16.30
C SER A 223 -7.22 3.00 -14.84
N VAL A 224 -8.13 2.13 -14.39
CA VAL A 224 -8.55 2.02 -12.97
C VAL A 224 -7.44 1.42 -12.11
N TYR A 225 -6.69 0.45 -12.64
CA TYR A 225 -5.53 -0.13 -11.96
C TYR A 225 -4.47 0.94 -11.63
N TRP A 226 -4.18 1.84 -12.56
CA TRP A 226 -3.25 2.94 -12.33
C TRP A 226 -3.75 3.93 -11.25
N ILE A 227 -5.05 4.25 -11.27
CA ILE A 227 -5.65 5.07 -10.21
C ILE A 227 -5.49 4.41 -8.84
N LEU A 228 -5.79 3.11 -8.73
CA LEU A 228 -5.69 2.38 -7.46
C LEU A 228 -4.25 2.23 -6.97
N ASN A 229 -3.27 2.07 -7.89
CA ASN A 229 -1.85 1.97 -7.52
C ASN A 229 -1.32 3.26 -6.87
N LYS A 230 -1.90 4.40 -7.18
CA LYS A 230 -1.56 5.71 -6.64
C LYS A 230 -2.08 5.92 -5.21
N LEU A 231 -3.26 5.39 -4.87
CA LEU A 231 -3.96 5.71 -3.63
C LEU A 231 -3.18 5.40 -2.35
N VAL A 232 -2.59 4.21 -2.25
CA VAL A 232 -1.86 3.78 -1.04
C VAL A 232 -0.51 4.50 -0.89
N PRO A 233 0.33 4.63 -1.94
CA PRO A 233 1.54 5.46 -1.88
C PRO A 233 1.26 6.90 -1.45
N GLU A 234 0.27 7.57 -2.03
CA GLU A 234 -0.14 8.91 -1.63
C GLU A 234 -0.61 8.97 -0.18
N TYR A 235 -1.39 7.98 0.26
CA TYR A 235 -1.86 7.92 1.64
C TYR A 235 -0.70 7.78 2.64
N ILE A 236 0.29 6.93 2.33
CA ILE A 236 1.45 6.69 3.19
C ILE A 236 2.42 7.88 3.14
N SER A 237 2.62 8.52 1.99
CA SER A 237 3.54 9.65 1.86
C SER A 237 3.19 10.85 2.75
N LEU A 238 1.90 11.00 3.08
CA LEU A 238 1.37 12.01 3.99
C LEU A 238 1.30 11.54 5.46
N ARG A 239 1.75 10.30 5.75
CA ARG A 239 1.64 9.64 7.06
C ARG A 239 2.91 8.87 7.39
N GLY A 240 3.99 9.61 7.65
CA GLY A 240 5.33 9.05 7.90
C GLY A 240 5.43 8.05 9.04
N ASN A 241 4.45 8.02 9.96
CA ASN A 241 4.37 7.04 11.03
C ASN A 241 3.71 5.69 10.64
N ILE A 242 3.35 5.50 9.35
CA ILE A 242 3.02 4.17 8.81
C ILE A 242 4.34 3.47 8.45
N HIS A 243 4.71 2.45 9.23
CA HIS A 243 6.00 1.78 9.13
C HIS A 243 5.97 0.48 8.33
N ASP A 244 4.85 -0.24 8.31
CA ASP A 244 4.69 -1.48 7.56
C ASP A 244 3.49 -1.43 6.62
N VAL A 245 3.64 -2.07 5.46
CA VAL A 245 2.56 -2.31 4.50
C VAL A 245 2.38 -3.82 4.38
N TYR A 246 1.16 -4.27 4.59
CA TYR A 246 0.76 -5.66 4.42
C TYR A 246 -0.10 -5.81 3.16
N PHE A 247 0.18 -6.85 2.38
CA PHE A 247 -0.53 -7.20 1.17
C PHE A 247 -1.14 -8.57 1.32
N TYR A 248 -2.46 -8.66 1.13
CA TYR A 248 -3.15 -9.93 1.00
C TYR A 248 -3.09 -10.36 -0.47
N VAL A 249 -2.42 -11.49 -0.73
CA VAL A 249 -2.05 -11.94 -2.06
C VAL A 249 -2.72 -13.27 -2.37
N PHE A 250 -3.45 -13.32 -3.49
CA PHE A 250 -4.21 -14.48 -3.96
C PHE A 250 -4.01 -14.79 -5.45
N ASP A 251 -3.13 -14.05 -6.12
CA ASP A 251 -2.83 -14.24 -7.55
C ASP A 251 -1.32 -14.34 -7.81
N LYS A 252 -0.96 -14.99 -8.93
CA LYS A 252 0.43 -15.25 -9.29
C LYS A 252 1.24 -13.99 -9.62
N TRP A 253 0.61 -12.95 -10.18
CA TRP A 253 1.31 -11.70 -10.55
C TRP A 253 1.71 -10.93 -9.30
N SER A 254 0.81 -10.87 -8.32
CA SER A 254 1.10 -10.27 -7.02
C SER A 254 2.22 -10.98 -6.27
N VAL A 255 2.34 -12.31 -6.37
CA VAL A 255 3.47 -13.07 -5.77
C VAL A 255 4.82 -12.61 -6.36
N GLY A 256 4.91 -12.48 -7.68
CA GLY A 256 6.13 -11.96 -8.35
C GLY A 256 6.47 -10.55 -7.89
N TYR A 257 5.45 -9.70 -7.75
CA TYR A 257 5.62 -8.34 -7.26
C TYR A 257 6.09 -8.30 -5.79
N MET A 258 5.58 -9.18 -4.94
CA MET A 258 6.04 -9.28 -3.54
C MET A 258 7.53 -9.64 -3.47
N ALA A 259 8.02 -10.53 -4.33
CA ALA A 259 9.45 -10.85 -4.40
C ALA A 259 10.30 -9.63 -4.81
N HIS A 260 9.84 -8.84 -5.79
CA HIS A 260 10.50 -7.59 -6.20
C HIS A 260 10.53 -6.54 -5.07
N LEU A 261 9.47 -6.44 -4.29
CA LEU A 261 9.41 -5.56 -3.12
C LEU A 261 10.27 -6.07 -1.95
N GLU A 262 10.88 -7.25 -2.05
CA GLU A 262 11.56 -7.94 -0.95
C GLU A 262 10.63 -8.11 0.27
N ALA A 263 9.34 -8.36 -0.01
CA ALA A 263 8.33 -8.53 1.03
C ALA A 263 8.46 -9.91 1.69
N GLU A 264 8.26 -9.95 2.99
CA GLU A 264 8.28 -11.15 3.81
C GLU A 264 6.90 -11.81 3.85
N LEU A 265 6.83 -13.10 3.54
CA LEU A 265 5.61 -13.88 3.77
C LEU A 265 5.45 -14.12 5.28
N VAL A 266 4.45 -13.51 5.91
CA VAL A 266 4.24 -13.57 7.37
C VAL A 266 3.11 -14.50 7.79
N ALA A 267 2.16 -14.76 6.89
CA ALA A 267 1.08 -15.72 7.14
C ALA A 267 0.55 -16.30 5.81
N TYR A 268 -0.09 -17.44 5.90
CA TYR A 268 -0.82 -18.07 4.80
C TYR A 268 -2.04 -18.78 5.35
N ASP A 269 -3.01 -19.09 4.48
CA ASP A 269 -4.29 -19.68 4.87
C ASP A 269 -4.39 -21.18 4.54
N GLU A 270 -5.47 -21.59 3.90
CA GLU A 270 -5.79 -22.99 3.64
C GLU A 270 -4.89 -23.63 2.60
N LEU A 271 -4.60 -24.91 2.81
CA LEU A 271 -3.94 -25.77 1.83
C LEU A 271 -4.81 -25.87 0.57
N ASP A 272 -4.21 -25.59 -0.58
CA ASP A 272 -4.85 -25.67 -1.88
C ASP A 272 -3.81 -26.13 -2.92
N SER A 273 -4.06 -27.26 -3.58
CA SER A 273 -3.15 -27.80 -4.61
C SER A 273 -2.93 -26.81 -5.77
N ASN A 274 -3.91 -25.97 -6.05
CA ASN A 274 -3.87 -24.91 -7.08
C ASN A 274 -3.46 -23.55 -6.52
N GLY A 275 -3.17 -23.48 -5.22
CA GLY A 275 -2.82 -22.25 -4.53
C GLY A 275 -1.55 -21.59 -5.10
N VAL A 276 -1.54 -20.28 -5.07
CA VAL A 276 -0.44 -19.46 -5.64
C VAL A 276 0.75 -19.33 -4.68
N ILE A 277 0.52 -19.46 -3.38
CA ILE A 277 1.55 -19.33 -2.35
C ILE A 277 2.24 -20.68 -2.15
N LYS A 278 3.56 -20.73 -2.34
CA LYS A 278 4.36 -21.93 -2.18
C LYS A 278 5.23 -21.82 -0.92
N VAL A 279 5.04 -22.78 0.00
CA VAL A 279 5.89 -22.90 1.22
C VAL A 279 6.40 -24.34 1.28
N GLY A 280 7.68 -24.52 1.05
CA GLY A 280 8.30 -25.85 0.93
C GLY A 280 7.69 -26.67 -0.22
N LYS A 281 7.07 -27.81 0.10
CA LYS A 281 6.40 -28.69 -0.88
C LYS A 281 4.89 -28.43 -0.97
N SER A 282 4.34 -27.60 -0.11
CA SER A 282 2.90 -27.30 -0.01
C SER A 282 2.53 -26.02 -0.73
N ARG A 283 1.28 -25.95 -1.19
CA ARG A 283 0.69 -24.75 -1.76
C ARG A 283 -0.51 -24.32 -0.91
N TYR A 284 -0.73 -23.02 -0.87
CA TYR A 284 -1.77 -22.37 -0.09
C TYR A 284 -2.52 -21.39 -0.98
N ARG A 285 -3.81 -21.20 -0.71
CA ARG A 285 -4.68 -20.34 -1.53
C ARG A 285 -4.20 -18.90 -1.50
N ASN A 286 -4.03 -18.35 -0.30
CA ASN A 286 -3.66 -16.95 -0.10
C ASN A 286 -2.47 -16.80 0.83
N GLY A 287 -1.79 -15.65 0.74
CA GLY A 287 -0.70 -15.28 1.64
C GLY A 287 -0.75 -13.83 2.04
N LEU A 288 -0.27 -13.55 3.24
CA LEU A 288 -0.07 -12.19 3.73
C LEU A 288 1.41 -11.87 3.72
N TYR A 289 1.77 -10.84 2.97
CA TYR A 289 3.13 -10.35 2.83
C TYR A 289 3.29 -9.02 3.55
N ARG A 290 4.44 -8.81 4.16
CA ARG A 290 4.83 -7.57 4.82
C ARG A 290 6.03 -6.94 4.12
N VAL A 291 6.00 -5.63 3.94
CA VAL A 291 7.17 -4.84 3.52
C VAL A 291 7.31 -3.60 4.41
N ASP A 292 8.54 -3.23 4.74
CA ASP A 292 8.81 -1.92 5.38
C ASP A 292 8.37 -0.80 4.43
N SER A 293 7.59 0.16 4.93
CA SER A 293 7.01 1.20 4.10
C SER A 293 8.05 2.15 3.49
N ALA A 294 9.22 2.32 4.11
CA ALA A 294 10.31 3.08 3.51
C ALA A 294 10.95 2.33 2.33
N LYS A 295 11.07 0.99 2.43
CA LYS A 295 11.45 0.16 1.28
C LYS A 295 10.40 0.24 0.18
N PHE A 296 9.12 0.11 0.51
CA PHE A 296 8.02 0.22 -0.44
C PHE A 296 8.04 1.56 -1.18
N LEU A 297 8.04 2.67 -0.45
CA LEU A 297 8.09 4.02 -1.02
C LEU A 297 9.41 4.34 -1.76
N SER A 298 10.50 3.59 -1.52
CA SER A 298 11.76 3.80 -2.22
C SER A 298 11.84 3.13 -3.59
N LYS A 299 10.88 2.28 -3.94
CA LYS A 299 10.79 1.66 -5.25
C LYS A 299 10.35 2.71 -6.28
N GLN A 300 11.07 2.75 -7.41
CA GLN A 300 10.86 3.75 -8.46
C GLN A 300 9.43 3.76 -8.99
N GLU A 301 8.89 2.58 -9.26
CA GLU A 301 7.53 2.38 -9.73
C GLU A 301 6.45 2.82 -8.71
N ILE A 302 6.85 3.07 -7.45
CA ILE A 302 5.97 3.55 -6.39
C ILE A 302 6.07 5.07 -6.22
N TYR A 303 7.30 5.62 -6.01
CA TYR A 303 7.40 7.05 -5.76
C TYR A 303 7.03 7.92 -6.97
N LYS A 304 7.16 7.42 -8.20
CA LYS A 304 6.67 8.12 -9.40
C LYS A 304 5.13 8.26 -9.48
N LEU A 305 4.39 7.50 -8.66
CA LEU A 305 2.93 7.60 -8.57
C LEU A 305 2.46 8.72 -7.62
N ILE A 306 3.36 9.23 -6.76
CA ILE A 306 3.08 10.29 -5.82
C ILE A 306 3.21 11.65 -6.50
#